data_ee9462e66ad11727924ef6f0949138aa
#
_entry.id   ee9462e66ad11727924ef6f0949138aa
#
_cell.length_a   1.000
_cell.length_b   1.000
_cell.length_c   1.000
_cell.angle_alpha   90.00
_cell.angle_beta   90.00
_cell.angle_gamma   90.00
#
_symmetry.space_group_name_H-M   'P 1'
#
loop_
_entity.id
_entity.type
_entity.pdbx_description
1 polymer ?
#
loop_
_entity_poly.entity_id
_entity_poly.type
_entity_poly.pdbx_seq_one_letter_code
_entity_poly.pdbx_strand_id
1 'polypeptide(L)'
;MMGKIIGIGPVGMPQFLIWILLISFVCSLVMGYFGMKMPQQQMLEMSAEQGLFPAEGNPEIVEILQMIQGLDFVQITLTFLIYFIGGYLLYGAFFAAIGAAVDSPSDAQQFMFPVTIPLLVAYMGLFIFVLDDPNSNVSFWLSIIPFTSPVAMMGRVSFGVPWHHLALSISLLVGGFLSTAWLAGKIYRIGILVHGSKVNYKVLWKWLKQN
;
A
#
# COMPACT_ATOMS: atom_id res chain seq x y z
N MET A 1 -18.85 13.50 6.96
CA MET A 1 -17.96 12.76 6.07
C MET A 1 -16.92 11.96 6.84
N MET A 2 -16.16 12.55 7.74
CA MET A 2 -15.18 11.83 8.58
C MET A 2 -15.76 10.64 9.36
N GLY A 3 -16.99 10.74 9.90
CA GLY A 3 -17.60 9.64 10.63
C GLY A 3 -17.86 8.35 9.81
N LYS A 4 -18.13 8.46 8.50
CA LYS A 4 -18.27 7.29 7.63
C LYS A 4 -16.92 6.66 7.26
N ILE A 5 -15.89 7.48 7.06
CA ILE A 5 -14.52 7.01 6.77
C ILE A 5 -13.95 6.30 8.00
N ILE A 6 -14.17 6.85 9.20
CA ILE A 6 -13.76 6.25 10.47
C ILE A 6 -14.59 5.00 10.79
N GLY A 7 -15.87 4.96 10.38
CA GLY A 7 -16.74 3.79 10.59
C GLY A 7 -16.43 2.58 9.71
N ILE A 8 -15.83 2.80 8.51
CA ILE A 8 -15.43 1.72 7.58
C ILE A 8 -14.01 1.23 7.88
N GLY A 9 -13.15 2.07 8.47
CA GLY A 9 -11.80 1.68 8.88
C GLY A 9 -11.73 0.43 9.75
N PRO A 10 -12.57 0.29 10.81
CA PRO A 10 -12.59 -0.90 11.65
C PRO A 10 -12.97 -2.20 10.93
N VAL A 11 -13.64 -2.13 9.76
CA VAL A 11 -13.98 -3.34 8.98
C VAL A 11 -12.76 -3.92 8.28
N GLY A 12 -11.78 -3.09 7.91
CA GLY A 12 -10.51 -3.55 7.32
C GLY A 12 -9.57 -4.20 8.34
N MET A 13 -9.63 -3.80 9.61
CA MET A 13 -8.78 -4.35 10.68
C MET A 13 -8.98 -5.87 10.89
N PRO A 14 -10.22 -6.39 11.05
CA PRO A 14 -10.44 -7.84 11.16
C PRO A 14 -9.96 -8.60 9.94
N GLN A 15 -10.12 -8.04 8.74
CA GLN A 15 -9.63 -8.66 7.51
C GLN A 15 -8.10 -8.77 7.53
N PHE A 16 -7.40 -7.76 8.00
CA PHE A 16 -5.94 -7.77 8.13
C PHE A 16 -5.47 -8.82 9.15
N LEU A 17 -6.16 -8.92 10.30
CA LEU A 17 -5.88 -9.95 11.29
C LEU A 17 -6.12 -11.36 10.76
N ILE A 18 -7.19 -11.57 9.97
CA ILE A 18 -7.47 -12.85 9.32
C ILE A 18 -6.34 -13.22 8.35
N TRP A 19 -5.82 -12.26 7.57
CA TRP A 19 -4.69 -12.51 6.66
C TRP A 19 -3.40 -12.85 7.41
N ILE A 20 -3.09 -12.14 8.49
CA ILE A 20 -1.92 -12.44 9.35
C ILE A 20 -2.04 -13.85 9.94
N LEU A 21 -3.21 -14.21 10.48
CA LEU A 21 -3.47 -15.54 11.02
C LEU A 21 -3.37 -16.63 9.94
N LEU A 22 -3.89 -16.36 8.75
CA LEU A 22 -3.86 -17.29 7.62
C LEU A 22 -2.41 -17.50 7.12
N ILE A 23 -1.64 -16.43 6.97
CA ILE A 23 -0.22 -16.50 6.59
C ILE A 23 0.57 -17.25 7.67
N SER A 24 0.38 -16.93 8.95
CA SER A 24 1.04 -17.61 10.07
C SER A 24 0.69 -19.10 10.10
N PHE A 25 -0.57 -19.46 9.85
CA PHE A 25 -1.03 -20.84 9.76
C PHE A 25 -0.38 -21.58 8.59
N VAL A 26 -0.36 -20.97 7.39
CA VAL A 26 0.29 -21.54 6.21
C VAL A 26 1.79 -21.71 6.43
N CYS A 27 2.48 -20.71 7.00
CA CYS A 27 3.90 -20.83 7.35
C CYS A 27 4.15 -21.95 8.36
N SER A 28 3.27 -22.11 9.37
CA SER A 28 3.35 -23.18 10.34
C SER A 28 3.18 -24.56 9.71
N LEU A 29 2.24 -24.70 8.77
CA LEU A 29 2.05 -25.95 8.01
C LEU A 29 3.25 -26.27 7.12
N VAL A 30 3.79 -25.26 6.43
CA VAL A 30 4.98 -25.43 5.58
C VAL A 30 6.18 -25.83 6.41
N MET A 31 6.45 -25.14 7.53
CA MET A 31 7.51 -25.52 8.45
C MET A 31 7.31 -26.89 9.08
N GLY A 32 6.07 -27.23 9.46
CA GLY A 32 5.75 -28.57 9.95
C GLY A 32 5.99 -29.67 8.90
N TYR A 33 5.63 -29.41 7.64
CA TYR A 33 5.83 -30.37 6.55
C TYR A 33 7.32 -30.52 6.17
N PHE A 34 8.05 -29.41 6.06
CA PHE A 34 9.50 -29.44 5.78
C PHE A 34 10.31 -29.91 6.98
N GLY A 35 9.92 -29.51 8.22
CA GLY A 35 10.58 -29.95 9.46
C GLY A 35 10.43 -31.46 9.71
N MET A 36 9.33 -32.08 9.26
CA MET A 36 9.18 -33.54 9.35
C MET A 36 10.07 -34.32 8.38
N LYS A 37 10.61 -33.68 7.34
CA LYS A 37 11.54 -34.30 6.38
C LYS A 37 13.02 -34.10 6.75
N MET A 38 13.34 -33.24 7.74
CA MET A 38 14.69 -33.07 8.22
C MET A 38 15.03 -34.13 9.27
N PRO A 39 16.19 -34.82 9.15
CA PRO A 39 16.66 -35.73 10.19
C PRO A 39 16.82 -35.00 11.53
N GLN A 40 16.40 -35.64 12.61
CA GLN A 40 16.42 -35.07 13.97
C GLN A 40 17.79 -34.58 14.43
N GLN A 41 18.89 -35.16 13.90
CA GLN A 41 20.25 -34.71 14.13
C GLN A 41 20.55 -33.31 13.55
N GLN A 42 20.03 -32.98 12.35
CA GLN A 42 20.18 -31.65 11.78
C GLN A 42 19.38 -30.57 12.53
N MET A 43 18.25 -30.94 13.14
CA MET A 43 17.47 -30.03 14.00
C MET A 43 18.22 -29.70 15.33
N LEU A 44 18.96 -30.64 15.86
CA LEU A 44 19.73 -30.46 17.10
C LEU A 44 21.01 -29.63 16.88
N GLU A 45 21.67 -29.80 15.75
CA GLU A 45 22.82 -28.97 15.36
C GLU A 45 22.38 -27.54 15.03
N MET A 46 21.19 -27.37 14.47
CA MET A 46 20.54 -26.07 14.20
C MET A 46 20.21 -25.28 15.47
N SER A 47 19.87 -25.96 16.55
CA SER A 47 19.53 -25.31 17.82
C SER A 47 20.76 -24.98 18.68
N ALA A 48 21.93 -25.59 18.41
CA ALA A 48 23.16 -25.43 19.19
C ALA A 48 23.98 -24.19 18.74
N GLU A 49 23.90 -23.76 17.50
CA GLU A 49 24.57 -22.56 17.01
C GLU A 49 23.48 -21.51 16.65
N GLN A 50 23.16 -20.65 17.55
CA GLN A 50 22.36 -19.40 17.50
C GLN A 50 21.95 -18.83 16.12
N GLY A 51 21.67 -19.68 15.12
CA GLY A 51 21.17 -19.32 13.81
C GLY A 51 19.92 -20.11 13.49
N LEU A 52 18.83 -19.47 13.18
CA LEU A 52 17.52 -20.08 12.92
C LEU A 52 17.52 -21.10 11.77
N PHE A 53 18.63 -21.25 11.04
CA PHE A 53 18.78 -22.17 9.89
C PHE A 53 20.25 -22.61 9.70
N PRO A 54 20.55 -23.87 9.30
CA PRO A 54 21.91 -24.34 9.07
C PRO A 54 22.53 -23.72 7.82
N ALA A 55 23.73 -23.15 7.99
CA ALA A 55 24.50 -22.54 6.91
C ALA A 55 25.23 -23.54 5.99
N GLU A 56 25.12 -24.85 6.25
CA GLU A 56 25.81 -25.87 5.47
C GLU A 56 24.83 -26.66 4.59
N GLY A 57 24.66 -26.24 3.33
CA GLY A 57 23.98 -27.11 2.38
C GLY A 57 23.47 -26.49 1.09
N ASN A 58 23.09 -25.25 1.04
CA ASN A 58 22.60 -24.65 -0.19
C ASN A 58 23.01 -23.18 -0.26
N PRO A 59 23.90 -22.78 -1.17
CA PRO A 59 24.37 -21.39 -1.26
C PRO A 59 23.22 -20.40 -1.47
N GLU A 60 22.14 -20.81 -2.15
CA GLU A 60 20.93 -20.00 -2.34
C GLU A 60 20.21 -19.69 -1.01
N ILE A 61 20.17 -20.64 -0.08
CA ILE A 61 19.53 -20.45 1.23
C ILE A 61 20.35 -19.47 2.09
N VAL A 62 21.68 -19.58 2.05
CA VAL A 62 22.57 -18.67 2.77
C VAL A 62 22.43 -17.25 2.26
N GLU A 63 22.34 -17.06 0.94
CA GLU A 63 22.15 -15.76 0.32
C GLU A 63 20.79 -15.14 0.72
N ILE A 64 19.70 -15.92 0.69
CA ILE A 64 18.36 -15.48 1.13
C ILE A 64 18.39 -15.07 2.61
N LEU A 65 19.06 -15.83 3.47
CA LEU A 65 19.16 -15.52 4.89
C LEU A 65 19.96 -14.24 5.16
N GLN A 66 21.06 -14.03 4.43
CA GLN A 66 21.83 -12.79 4.52
C GLN A 66 21.02 -11.60 4.04
N MET A 67 20.25 -11.75 2.96
CA MET A 67 19.31 -10.71 2.51
C MET A 67 18.26 -10.38 3.58
N ILE A 68 17.66 -11.39 4.21
CA ILE A 68 16.67 -11.20 5.27
C ILE A 68 17.26 -10.54 6.51
N GLN A 69 18.47 -10.92 6.91
CA GLN A 69 19.18 -10.32 8.06
C GLN A 69 19.58 -8.86 7.80
N GLY A 70 19.78 -8.48 6.54
CA GLY A 70 20.06 -7.10 6.15
C GLY A 70 18.84 -6.18 6.14
N LEU A 71 17.64 -6.72 6.32
CA LEU A 71 16.39 -5.93 6.29
C LEU A 71 16.14 -5.24 7.65
N ASP A 72 15.97 -3.94 7.64
CA ASP A 72 15.46 -3.21 8.80
C ASP A 72 13.94 -3.36 8.92
N PHE A 73 13.52 -4.43 9.62
CA PHE A 73 12.10 -4.75 9.83
C PHE A 73 11.33 -3.62 10.52
N VAL A 74 11.99 -2.84 11.39
CA VAL A 74 11.36 -1.70 12.07
C VAL A 74 11.06 -0.60 11.06
N GLN A 75 12.03 -0.25 10.23
CA GLN A 75 11.84 0.75 9.17
C GLN A 75 10.76 0.32 8.18
N ILE A 76 10.78 -0.93 7.73
CA ILE A 76 9.79 -1.49 6.80
C ILE A 76 8.38 -1.44 7.41
N THR A 77 8.22 -1.87 8.67
CA THR A 77 6.92 -1.90 9.36
C THR A 77 6.38 -0.49 9.57
N LEU A 78 7.21 0.44 10.05
CA LEU A 78 6.78 1.83 10.24
C LEU A 78 6.41 2.50 8.92
N THR A 79 7.22 2.29 7.89
CA THR A 79 6.96 2.80 6.55
C THR A 79 5.66 2.23 6.00
N PHE A 80 5.44 0.92 6.14
CA PHE A 80 4.20 0.27 5.75
C PHE A 80 2.98 0.92 6.41
N LEU A 81 3.00 1.11 7.72
CA LEU A 81 1.88 1.71 8.43
C LEU A 81 1.57 3.14 7.94
N ILE A 82 2.62 3.95 7.73
CA ILE A 82 2.47 5.33 7.26
C ILE A 82 1.86 5.35 5.85
N TYR A 83 2.41 4.57 4.91
CA TYR A 83 1.94 4.55 3.53
C TYR A 83 0.59 3.85 3.37
N PHE A 84 0.31 2.83 4.18
CA PHE A 84 -1.00 2.18 4.22
C PHE A 84 -2.09 3.17 4.66
N ILE A 85 -1.87 3.85 5.79
CA ILE A 85 -2.83 4.84 6.30
C ILE A 85 -2.94 6.03 5.34
N GLY A 86 -1.81 6.56 4.87
CA GLY A 86 -1.79 7.69 3.94
C GLY A 86 -2.48 7.37 2.61
N GLY A 87 -2.21 6.21 2.03
CA GLY A 87 -2.85 5.72 0.81
C GLY A 87 -4.34 5.48 1.01
N TYR A 88 -4.73 4.83 2.12
CA TYR A 88 -6.13 4.62 2.47
C TYR A 88 -6.90 5.94 2.58
N LEU A 89 -6.34 6.94 3.24
CA LEU A 89 -6.97 8.24 3.40
C LEU A 89 -7.06 9.00 2.08
N LEU A 90 -6.00 8.96 1.27
CA LEU A 90 -5.95 9.64 -0.03
C LEU A 90 -6.98 9.05 -1.00
N TYR A 91 -6.97 7.74 -1.20
CA TYR A 91 -7.91 7.07 -2.11
C TYR A 91 -9.32 7.03 -1.55
N GLY A 92 -9.47 6.88 -0.23
CA GLY A 92 -10.75 6.96 0.47
C GLY A 92 -11.44 8.32 0.29
N ALA A 93 -10.67 9.42 0.29
CA ALA A 93 -11.19 10.74 0.00
C ALA A 93 -11.72 10.86 -1.45
N PHE A 94 -10.99 10.31 -2.42
CA PHE A 94 -11.45 10.28 -3.82
C PHE A 94 -12.73 9.47 -4.00
N PHE A 95 -12.76 8.24 -3.49
CA PHE A 95 -13.94 7.38 -3.60
C PHE A 95 -15.14 7.95 -2.87
N ALA A 96 -14.92 8.62 -1.73
CA ALA A 96 -15.98 9.33 -1.03
C ALA A 96 -16.52 10.52 -1.84
N ALA A 97 -15.66 11.26 -2.56
CA ALA A 97 -16.08 12.34 -3.45
C ALA A 97 -16.91 11.82 -4.62
N ILE A 98 -16.48 10.73 -5.26
CA ILE A 98 -17.19 10.07 -6.35
C ILE A 98 -18.55 9.58 -5.86
N GLY A 99 -18.59 8.84 -4.74
CA GLY A 99 -19.84 8.33 -4.17
C GLY A 99 -20.83 9.42 -3.74
N ALA A 100 -20.36 10.64 -3.45
CA ALA A 100 -21.21 11.78 -3.16
C ALA A 100 -21.70 12.52 -4.42
N ALA A 101 -21.02 12.34 -5.55
CA ALA A 101 -21.30 13.04 -6.79
C ALA A 101 -22.24 12.27 -7.74
N VAL A 102 -22.34 10.96 -7.60
CA VAL A 102 -23.07 10.08 -8.54
C VAL A 102 -24.28 9.42 -7.91
N ASP A 103 -25.35 9.27 -8.69
CA ASP A 103 -26.62 8.67 -8.24
C ASP A 103 -26.72 7.18 -8.59
N SER A 104 -25.94 6.70 -9.57
CA SER A 104 -25.98 5.29 -10.01
C SER A 104 -24.65 4.56 -9.84
N PRO A 105 -24.67 3.25 -9.55
CA PRO A 105 -23.46 2.42 -9.46
C PRO A 105 -22.64 2.38 -10.77
N SER A 106 -23.31 2.45 -11.93
CA SER A 106 -22.66 2.45 -13.24
C SER A 106 -21.85 3.73 -13.47
N ASP A 107 -22.41 4.88 -13.08
CA ASP A 107 -21.71 6.17 -13.16
C ASP A 107 -20.53 6.19 -12.20
N ALA A 108 -20.69 5.61 -10.98
CA ALA A 108 -19.60 5.49 -10.02
C ALA A 108 -18.39 4.74 -10.60
N GLN A 109 -18.61 3.61 -11.28
CA GLN A 109 -17.53 2.83 -11.91
C GLN A 109 -16.77 3.65 -12.97
N GLN A 110 -17.47 4.44 -13.78
CA GLN A 110 -16.85 5.29 -14.79
C GLN A 110 -15.91 6.34 -14.16
N PHE A 111 -16.29 6.93 -13.03
CA PHE A 111 -15.48 7.91 -12.32
C PHE A 111 -14.37 7.27 -11.46
N MET A 112 -14.55 6.03 -10.99
CA MET A 112 -13.52 5.29 -10.26
C MET A 112 -12.32 4.90 -11.13
N PHE A 113 -12.57 4.63 -12.43
CA PHE A 113 -11.54 4.14 -13.33
C PHE A 113 -10.31 5.07 -13.42
N PRO A 114 -10.44 6.41 -13.66
CA PRO A 114 -9.29 7.32 -13.68
C PRO A 114 -8.53 7.39 -12.36
N VAL A 115 -9.21 7.20 -11.23
CA VAL A 115 -8.57 7.19 -9.90
C VAL A 115 -7.79 5.89 -9.66
N THR A 116 -8.21 4.80 -10.29
CA THR A 116 -7.54 3.50 -10.17
C THR A 116 -6.31 3.38 -11.08
N ILE A 117 -6.25 4.13 -12.19
CA ILE A 117 -5.11 4.09 -13.13
C ILE A 117 -3.76 4.33 -12.43
N PRO A 118 -3.56 5.35 -11.58
CA PRO A 118 -2.30 5.55 -10.89
C PRO A 118 -1.88 4.37 -10.02
N LEU A 119 -2.83 3.66 -9.40
CA LEU A 119 -2.54 2.43 -8.64
C LEU A 119 -2.05 1.30 -9.55
N LEU A 120 -2.67 1.12 -10.72
CA LEU A 120 -2.22 0.14 -11.71
C LEU A 120 -0.83 0.49 -12.22
N VAL A 121 -0.57 1.76 -12.52
CA VAL A 121 0.77 2.23 -12.92
C VAL A 121 1.79 1.99 -11.81
N ALA A 122 1.44 2.25 -10.56
CA ALA A 122 2.32 2.00 -9.41
C ALA A 122 2.62 0.51 -9.26
N TYR A 123 1.60 -0.34 -9.38
CA TYR A 123 1.74 -1.79 -9.27
C TYR A 123 2.61 -2.36 -10.41
N MET A 124 2.33 -1.99 -11.66
CA MET A 124 3.17 -2.42 -12.79
C MET A 124 4.57 -1.85 -12.71
N GLY A 125 4.71 -0.57 -12.33
CA GLY A 125 6.00 0.09 -12.15
C GLY A 125 6.83 -0.53 -11.02
N LEU A 126 6.19 -1.06 -9.98
CA LEU A 126 6.86 -1.81 -8.94
C LEU A 126 7.61 -3.02 -9.53
N PHE A 127 6.93 -3.86 -10.32
CA PHE A 127 7.51 -5.08 -10.86
C PHE A 127 8.50 -4.82 -12.01
N ILE A 128 8.25 -3.81 -12.85
CA ILE A 128 9.06 -3.56 -14.05
C ILE A 128 10.30 -2.72 -13.72
N PHE A 129 10.19 -1.75 -12.81
CA PHE A 129 11.26 -0.78 -12.56
C PHE A 129 11.83 -0.86 -11.16
N VAL A 130 10.96 -0.93 -10.13
CA VAL A 130 11.41 -0.79 -8.73
C VAL A 130 12.16 -2.02 -8.25
N LEU A 131 11.70 -3.22 -8.61
CA LEU A 131 12.36 -4.47 -8.24
C LEU A 131 13.64 -4.73 -9.06
N ASP A 132 13.71 -4.23 -10.29
CA ASP A 132 14.88 -4.38 -11.15
C ASP A 132 15.98 -3.37 -10.77
N ASP A 133 15.63 -2.07 -10.72
CA ASP A 133 16.54 -1.00 -10.27
C ASP A 133 15.82 -0.02 -9.33
N PRO A 134 15.94 -0.23 -7.98
CA PRO A 134 15.33 0.65 -6.98
C PRO A 134 15.86 2.09 -7.02
N ASN A 135 17.04 2.32 -7.58
CA ASN A 135 17.70 3.63 -7.63
C ASN A 135 17.48 4.36 -8.95
N SER A 136 16.81 3.76 -9.92
CA SER A 136 16.48 4.40 -11.20
C SER A 136 15.65 5.67 -11.02
N ASN A 137 15.75 6.58 -11.97
CA ASN A 137 14.95 7.80 -11.99
C ASN A 137 13.43 7.49 -12.01
N VAL A 138 13.02 6.42 -12.68
CA VAL A 138 11.61 6.00 -12.76
C VAL A 138 11.13 5.54 -11.39
N SER A 139 11.90 4.70 -10.71
CA SER A 139 11.61 4.23 -9.33
C SER A 139 11.53 5.39 -8.34
N PHE A 140 12.39 6.39 -8.50
CA PHE A 140 12.36 7.61 -7.71
C PHE A 140 11.04 8.37 -7.90
N TRP A 141 10.64 8.68 -9.14
CA TRP A 141 9.42 9.42 -9.40
C TRP A 141 8.16 8.66 -8.98
N LEU A 142 8.08 7.35 -9.25
CA LEU A 142 6.98 6.50 -8.79
C LEU A 142 6.82 6.51 -7.27
N SER A 143 7.93 6.56 -6.54
CA SER A 143 7.93 6.57 -5.07
C SER A 143 7.65 7.93 -4.43
N ILE A 144 7.72 9.03 -5.20
CA ILE A 144 7.49 10.39 -4.70
C ILE A 144 6.08 10.89 -5.03
N ILE A 145 5.54 10.55 -6.20
CA ILE A 145 4.20 10.98 -6.60
C ILE A 145 3.16 10.42 -5.62
N PRO A 146 2.30 11.25 -4.98
CA PRO A 146 1.39 10.82 -3.91
C PRO A 146 0.45 9.68 -4.29
N PHE A 147 0.07 9.59 -5.58
CA PHE A 147 -0.84 8.56 -6.07
C PHE A 147 -0.18 7.20 -6.25
N THR A 148 1.12 7.16 -6.53
CA THR A 148 1.87 5.92 -6.78
C THR A 148 2.73 5.53 -5.58
N SER A 149 3.10 6.50 -4.74
CA SER A 149 4.01 6.30 -3.62
C SER A 149 3.58 5.23 -2.61
N PRO A 150 2.28 5.03 -2.27
CA PRO A 150 1.89 4.01 -1.30
C PRO A 150 2.26 2.59 -1.74
N VAL A 151 2.37 2.34 -3.04
CA VAL A 151 2.76 1.03 -3.58
C VAL A 151 4.25 1.02 -3.90
N ALA A 152 4.74 2.00 -4.67
CA ALA A 152 6.12 2.00 -5.18
C ALA A 152 7.16 2.17 -4.06
N MET A 153 6.90 3.04 -3.05
CA MET A 153 7.83 3.23 -1.94
C MET A 153 7.92 1.98 -1.07
N MET A 154 6.83 1.22 -0.90
CA MET A 154 6.84 -0.02 -0.14
C MET A 154 7.79 -1.06 -0.73
N GLY A 155 7.80 -1.21 -2.06
CA GLY A 155 8.79 -2.07 -2.71
C GLY A 155 10.21 -1.54 -2.56
N ARG A 156 10.38 -0.22 -2.69
CA ARG A 156 11.68 0.42 -2.68
C ARG A 156 12.35 0.45 -1.30
N VAL A 157 11.57 0.55 -0.21
CA VAL A 157 12.11 0.65 1.16
C VAL A 157 12.92 -0.58 1.56
N SER A 158 12.58 -1.75 1.04
CA SER A 158 13.29 -3.01 1.30
C SER A 158 14.73 -3.01 0.75
N PHE A 159 15.05 -2.11 -0.18
CA PHE A 159 16.39 -1.96 -0.77
C PHE A 159 17.21 -0.82 -0.13
N GLY A 160 16.80 -0.28 1.02
CA GLY A 160 17.54 0.72 1.75
C GLY A 160 17.40 2.13 1.17
N VAL A 161 16.23 2.74 1.28
CA VAL A 161 15.97 4.10 0.80
C VAL A 161 16.53 5.14 1.78
N PRO A 162 17.25 6.18 1.28
CA PRO A 162 17.70 7.30 2.10
C PRO A 162 16.52 7.99 2.81
N TRP A 163 16.70 8.35 4.08
CA TRP A 163 15.64 8.93 4.91
C TRP A 163 15.02 10.21 4.34
N HIS A 164 15.81 11.01 3.61
CA HIS A 164 15.31 12.25 2.98
C HIS A 164 14.34 11.95 1.82
N HIS A 165 14.49 10.86 1.08
CA HIS A 165 13.50 10.42 0.09
C HIS A 165 12.19 9.99 0.75
N LEU A 166 12.28 9.27 1.89
CA LEU A 166 11.11 8.89 2.69
C LEU A 166 10.38 10.13 3.21
N ALA A 167 11.11 11.08 3.81
CA ALA A 167 10.53 12.30 4.35
C ALA A 167 9.85 13.15 3.26
N LEU A 168 10.50 13.29 2.09
CA LEU A 168 9.92 13.99 0.94
C LEU A 168 8.63 13.31 0.45
N SER A 169 8.67 11.99 0.26
CA SER A 169 7.52 11.22 -0.22
C SER A 169 6.35 11.26 0.76
N ILE A 170 6.60 11.10 2.06
CA ILE A 170 5.57 11.21 3.11
C ILE A 170 4.96 12.62 3.13
N SER A 171 5.79 13.66 3.03
CA SER A 171 5.30 15.04 3.01
C SER A 171 4.39 15.31 1.82
N LEU A 172 4.76 14.79 0.64
CA LEU A 172 3.93 14.89 -0.57
C LEU A 172 2.67 14.03 -0.48
N LEU A 173 2.74 12.85 0.14
CA LEU A 173 1.56 12.01 0.38
C LEU A 173 0.55 12.69 1.29
N VAL A 174 1.02 13.31 2.39
CA VAL A 174 0.17 14.08 3.30
C VAL A 174 -0.42 15.30 2.59
N GLY A 175 0.39 16.05 1.84
CA GLY A 175 -0.07 17.17 1.01
C GLY A 175 -1.09 16.73 -0.04
N GLY A 176 -0.86 15.60 -0.70
CA GLY A 176 -1.78 14.96 -1.62
C GLY A 176 -3.11 14.60 -0.95
N PHE A 177 -3.07 13.96 0.21
CA PHE A 177 -4.27 13.66 1.00
C PHE A 177 -5.05 14.92 1.40
N LEU A 178 -4.38 15.95 1.92
CA LEU A 178 -5.05 17.18 2.33
C LEU A 178 -5.73 17.89 1.14
N SER A 179 -5.07 17.94 -0.01
CA SER A 179 -5.63 18.51 -1.23
C SER A 179 -6.82 17.72 -1.75
N THR A 180 -6.75 16.39 -1.73
CA THR A 180 -7.87 15.52 -2.14
C THR A 180 -9.02 15.57 -1.16
N ALA A 181 -8.77 15.62 0.13
CA ALA A 181 -9.79 15.76 1.17
C ALA A 181 -10.53 17.11 1.07
N TRP A 182 -9.80 18.20 0.78
CA TRP A 182 -10.40 19.50 0.50
C TRP A 182 -11.29 19.45 -0.74
N LEU A 183 -10.79 18.88 -1.83
CA LEU A 183 -11.52 18.69 -3.07
C LEU A 183 -12.80 17.86 -2.87
N ALA A 184 -12.66 16.73 -2.17
CA ALA A 184 -13.75 15.85 -1.81
C ALA A 184 -14.82 16.56 -0.97
N GLY A 185 -14.39 17.38 -0.01
CA GLY A 185 -15.31 18.19 0.81
C GLY A 185 -16.10 19.19 0.00
N LYS A 186 -15.50 19.81 -1.02
CA LYS A 186 -16.16 20.75 -1.91
C LYS A 186 -17.19 20.04 -2.82
N ILE A 187 -16.80 18.94 -3.43
CA ILE A 187 -17.70 18.10 -4.25
C ILE A 187 -18.88 17.59 -3.42
N TYR A 188 -18.61 17.14 -2.18
CA TYR A 188 -19.64 16.61 -1.29
C TYR A 188 -20.71 17.66 -0.94
N ARG A 189 -20.32 18.91 -0.67
CA ARG A 189 -21.28 19.97 -0.35
C ARG A 189 -22.24 20.25 -1.50
N ILE A 190 -21.74 20.23 -2.74
CA ILE A 190 -22.54 20.55 -3.92
C ILE A 190 -23.33 19.31 -4.36
N GLY A 191 -22.73 18.13 -4.32
CA GLY A 191 -23.35 16.87 -4.75
C GLY A 191 -24.60 16.51 -3.95
N ILE A 192 -24.61 16.77 -2.63
CA ILE A 192 -25.81 16.55 -1.80
C ILE A 192 -26.97 17.48 -2.20
N LEU A 193 -26.69 18.67 -2.71
CA LEU A 193 -27.72 19.66 -3.04
C LEU A 193 -28.28 19.47 -4.46
N VAL A 194 -27.58 18.76 -5.35
CA VAL A 194 -27.94 18.60 -6.76
C VAL A 194 -28.24 17.12 -7.07
N HIS A 195 -29.23 16.56 -6.40
CA HIS A 195 -29.73 15.22 -6.71
C HIS A 195 -30.57 15.23 -8.01
N GLY A 196 -30.35 14.20 -8.87
CA GLY A 196 -31.17 13.96 -10.05
C GLY A 196 -30.63 14.53 -11.38
N SER A 197 -29.46 15.14 -11.43
CA SER A 197 -28.81 15.55 -12.68
C SER A 197 -27.69 14.59 -13.06
N LYS A 198 -27.62 14.17 -14.34
CA LYS A 198 -26.49 13.37 -14.82
C LYS A 198 -25.17 14.13 -14.62
N VAL A 199 -24.34 13.63 -13.74
CA VAL A 199 -23.04 14.22 -13.43
C VAL A 199 -22.06 13.85 -14.54
N ASN A 200 -21.40 14.86 -15.13
CA ASN A 200 -20.35 14.69 -16.13
C ASN A 200 -19.10 15.44 -15.64
N TYR A 201 -17.91 15.11 -16.14
CA TYR A 201 -16.64 15.80 -15.82
C TYR A 201 -16.72 17.32 -15.95
N LYS A 202 -17.46 17.84 -16.95
CA LYS A 202 -17.70 19.28 -17.14
C LYS A 202 -18.49 19.90 -15.97
N VAL A 203 -19.44 19.16 -15.42
CA VAL A 203 -20.28 19.59 -14.29
C VAL A 203 -19.44 19.61 -13.02
N LEU A 204 -18.63 18.57 -12.77
CA LEU A 204 -17.68 18.51 -11.65
C LEU A 204 -16.69 19.68 -11.71
N TRP A 205 -16.13 19.97 -12.88
CA TRP A 205 -15.22 21.10 -13.06
C TRP A 205 -15.89 22.45 -12.78
N LYS A 206 -17.14 22.61 -13.17
CA LYS A 206 -17.93 23.81 -12.86
C LYS A 206 -18.16 23.96 -11.35
N TRP A 207 -18.46 22.87 -10.66
CA TRP A 207 -18.64 22.86 -9.20
C TRP A 207 -17.35 23.25 -8.45
N LEU A 208 -16.21 22.85 -8.97
CA LEU A 208 -14.92 23.23 -8.40
C LEU A 208 -14.58 24.72 -8.53
N LYS A 209 -15.13 25.38 -9.56
CA LYS A 209 -14.94 26.82 -9.78
C LYS A 209 -15.93 27.72 -9.02
N GLN A 210 -17.04 27.17 -8.55
CA GLN A 210 -18.00 27.90 -7.73
C GLN A 210 -17.47 28.02 -6.30
N ASN A 211 -17.36 29.25 -5.82
CA ASN A 211 -16.98 29.56 -4.44
C ASN A 211 -18.08 29.20 -3.46
#